data_5137d38a6afb5d4b1b0322364b0fb20f
#
_entry.id   5137d38a6afb5d4b1b0322364b0fb20f
#
_cell.length_a   1.000
_cell.length_b   1.000
_cell.length_c   1.000
_cell.angle_alpha   90.00
_cell.angle_beta   90.00
_cell.angle_gamma   90.00
#
_symmetry.space_group_name_H-M   'P 1'
#
loop_
_entity.id
_entity.type
_entity.pdbx_description
1 polymer ?
#
loop_
_entity_poly.entity_id
_entity_poly.type
_entity_poly.pdbx_seq_one_letter_code
_entity_poly.pdbx_strand_id
1 'polypeptide(L)'
;VGDKTIAFRLMDKEMYFSMNKDSQSDIVDRGIALHKMIRLVTMATCGNGYLTFMGNEFGHPEWIDFPREGNGWSYKHARRQWSLAEPDYLRYRYLRNFDKAMIHLAQKEGILDEAPELFVQDEEKKILIFKRKNCIFALNFNPTASFTDYGFAAPAGKYEVVLNSDENEFDGF
;
A
#
# COMPACT_ATOMS: atom_id res chain seq x y z
N VAL A 1 -18.68 -14.55 11.12
CA VAL A 1 -18.50 -13.36 10.26
C VAL A 1 -17.12 -12.81 10.52
N GLY A 2 -16.16 -13.19 9.73
CA GLY A 2 -14.79 -12.66 9.84
C GLY A 2 -14.69 -11.28 9.20
N ASP A 3 -13.84 -10.45 9.75
CA ASP A 3 -13.36 -9.28 9.03
C ASP A 3 -12.66 -9.73 7.75
N LYS A 4 -12.65 -8.87 6.75
CA LYS A 4 -11.92 -9.11 5.51
C LYS A 4 -10.59 -8.38 5.54
N THR A 5 -9.60 -8.90 4.81
CA THR A 5 -8.33 -8.21 4.62
C THR A 5 -8.55 -6.88 3.89
N ILE A 6 -7.60 -5.95 4.02
CA ILE A 6 -7.70 -4.65 3.34
C ILE A 6 -7.74 -4.83 1.82
N ALA A 7 -6.94 -5.74 1.27
CA ALA A 7 -6.94 -6.06 -0.15
C ALA A 7 -8.31 -6.54 -0.63
N PHE A 8 -8.95 -7.46 0.11
CA PHE A 8 -10.28 -7.93 -0.24
C PHE A 8 -11.34 -6.81 -0.14
N ARG A 9 -11.22 -5.89 0.84
CA ARG A 9 -12.15 -4.75 0.92
C ARG A 9 -12.03 -3.78 -0.25
N LEU A 10 -10.85 -3.68 -0.84
CA LEU A 10 -10.60 -2.80 -1.99
C LEU A 10 -11.00 -3.43 -3.33
N MET A 11 -10.85 -4.77 -3.46
CA MET A 11 -10.96 -5.47 -4.74
C MET A 11 -12.09 -6.51 -4.78
N ASP A 12 -12.68 -6.84 -3.63
CA ASP A 12 -13.73 -7.85 -3.46
C ASP A 12 -13.37 -9.18 -4.17
N LYS A 13 -14.36 -9.86 -4.67
CA LYS A 13 -14.22 -11.17 -5.37
C LYS A 13 -13.37 -11.07 -6.64
N GLU A 14 -13.27 -9.88 -7.22
CA GLU A 14 -12.53 -9.65 -8.45
C GLU A 14 -11.06 -10.09 -8.32
N MET A 15 -10.45 -9.93 -7.15
CA MET A 15 -9.08 -10.36 -6.90
C MET A 15 -8.84 -11.88 -7.01
N TYR A 16 -9.88 -12.71 -6.97
CA TYR A 16 -9.72 -14.15 -7.18
C TYR A 16 -9.54 -14.52 -8.65
N PHE A 17 -9.95 -13.64 -9.56
CA PHE A 17 -10.02 -13.93 -11.00
C PHE A 17 -9.07 -13.04 -11.81
N SER A 18 -8.79 -11.83 -11.33
CA SER A 18 -8.14 -10.78 -12.11
C SER A 18 -6.79 -10.30 -11.55
N MET A 19 -6.16 -11.09 -10.65
CA MET A 19 -4.81 -10.80 -10.15
C MET A 19 -3.69 -11.35 -11.05
N ASN A 20 -4.02 -11.82 -12.25
CA ASN A 20 -3.02 -12.10 -13.28
C ASN A 20 -2.64 -10.79 -13.97
N LYS A 21 -1.36 -10.60 -14.29
CA LYS A 21 -0.85 -9.36 -14.92
C LYS A 21 -1.47 -9.08 -16.31
N ASP A 22 -1.93 -10.12 -17.01
CA ASP A 22 -2.55 -9.99 -18.31
C ASP A 22 -4.08 -9.73 -18.23
N SER A 23 -4.64 -9.74 -17.02
CA SER A 23 -6.06 -9.46 -16.78
C SER A 23 -6.30 -7.95 -16.73
N GLN A 24 -7.39 -7.50 -17.36
CA GLN A 24 -7.85 -6.12 -17.30
C GLN A 24 -9.01 -6.03 -16.31
N SER A 25 -8.86 -5.24 -15.25
CA SER A 25 -9.89 -5.00 -14.26
C SER A 25 -9.65 -3.68 -13.54
N ASP A 26 -10.46 -2.68 -13.84
CA ASP A 26 -10.40 -1.36 -13.19
C ASP A 26 -10.52 -1.47 -11.65
N ILE A 27 -11.26 -2.47 -11.16
CA ILE A 27 -11.43 -2.72 -9.73
C ILE A 27 -10.11 -3.16 -9.11
N VAL A 28 -9.41 -4.10 -9.76
CA VAL A 28 -8.12 -4.59 -9.27
C VAL A 28 -7.05 -3.53 -9.44
N ASP A 29 -7.01 -2.82 -10.56
CA ASP A 29 -6.05 -1.74 -10.83
C ASP A 29 -6.14 -0.66 -9.76
N ARG A 30 -7.35 -0.16 -9.53
CA ARG A 30 -7.63 0.81 -8.47
C ARG A 30 -7.32 0.24 -7.07
N GLY A 31 -7.68 -1.01 -6.84
CA GLY A 31 -7.45 -1.68 -5.55
C GLY A 31 -5.96 -1.80 -5.22
N ILE A 32 -5.13 -2.14 -6.20
CA ILE A 32 -3.67 -2.21 -6.07
C ILE A 32 -3.09 -0.82 -5.79
N ALA A 33 -3.50 0.20 -6.55
CA ALA A 33 -3.04 1.57 -6.35
C ALA A 33 -3.40 2.08 -4.93
N LEU A 34 -4.65 1.91 -4.51
CA LEU A 34 -5.10 2.29 -3.16
C LEU A 34 -4.39 1.49 -2.06
N HIS A 35 -4.16 0.20 -2.26
CA HIS A 35 -3.45 -0.62 -1.28
C HIS A 35 -2.03 -0.08 -1.04
N LYS A 36 -1.28 0.23 -2.09
CA LYS A 36 0.05 0.86 -1.99
C LYS A 36 -0.01 2.19 -1.22
N MET A 37 -0.94 3.08 -1.58
CA MET A 37 -1.09 4.38 -0.91
C MET A 37 -1.48 4.25 0.56
N ILE A 38 -2.43 3.35 0.90
CA ILE A 38 -2.84 3.10 2.29
C ILE A 38 -1.67 2.59 3.12
N ARG A 39 -0.87 1.67 2.57
CA ARG A 39 0.33 1.15 3.23
C ARG A 39 1.33 2.27 3.49
N LEU A 40 1.62 3.08 2.47
CA LEU A 40 2.57 4.18 2.55
C LEU A 40 2.14 5.24 3.56
N VAL A 41 0.90 5.72 3.48
CA VAL A 41 0.41 6.76 4.40
C VAL A 41 0.36 6.24 5.83
N THR A 42 -0.04 4.99 6.05
CA THR A 42 -0.07 4.39 7.38
C THR A 42 1.33 4.34 7.99
N MET A 43 2.34 3.87 7.25
CA MET A 43 3.72 3.86 7.71
C MET A 43 4.26 5.27 7.93
N ALA A 44 4.04 6.17 6.98
CA ALA A 44 4.62 7.50 7.01
C ALA A 44 3.97 8.46 8.04
N THR A 45 2.76 8.17 8.52
CA THR A 45 2.06 8.96 9.53
C THR A 45 1.96 8.28 10.90
N CYS A 46 2.38 7.03 11.04
CA CYS A 46 2.36 6.34 12.33
C CYS A 46 3.22 7.06 13.38
N GLY A 47 2.95 6.83 14.65
CA GLY A 47 3.73 7.40 15.76
C GLY A 47 5.12 6.77 15.88
N ASN A 48 5.32 5.92 16.88
CA ASN A 48 6.63 5.37 17.24
C ASN A 48 6.91 3.99 16.61
N GLY A 49 6.10 3.52 15.68
CA GLY A 49 6.31 2.22 15.06
C GLY A 49 5.24 1.87 14.04
N TYR A 50 5.57 0.91 13.18
CA TYR A 50 4.71 0.41 12.13
C TYR A 50 4.58 -1.11 12.26
N LEU A 51 3.35 -1.57 12.48
CA LEU A 51 3.04 -2.99 12.62
C LEU A 51 2.28 -3.47 11.39
N THR A 52 2.79 -4.51 10.76
CA THR A 52 2.15 -5.19 9.64
C THR A 52 1.69 -6.58 10.06
N PHE A 53 0.42 -6.88 9.82
CA PHE A 53 -0.06 -8.25 9.95
C PHE A 53 0.38 -9.07 8.72
N MET A 54 0.88 -10.29 8.97
CA MET A 54 1.41 -11.17 7.94
C MET A 54 0.45 -11.35 6.76
N GLY A 55 0.95 -11.17 5.55
CA GLY A 55 0.20 -11.24 4.31
C GLY A 55 -0.33 -9.90 3.78
N ASN A 56 -0.41 -8.86 4.62
CA ASN A 56 -0.82 -7.54 4.15
C ASN A 56 0.23 -6.92 3.22
N GLU A 57 1.51 -7.27 3.38
CA GLU A 57 2.62 -6.80 2.56
C GLU A 57 2.50 -7.17 1.08
N PHE A 58 1.76 -8.23 0.77
CA PHE A 58 1.48 -8.61 -0.63
C PHE A 58 -0.02 -8.67 -0.96
N GLY A 59 -0.88 -8.21 -0.06
CA GLY A 59 -2.32 -8.16 -0.30
C GLY A 59 -2.99 -9.54 -0.28
N HIS A 60 -2.61 -10.42 0.65
CA HIS A 60 -3.26 -11.74 0.77
C HIS A 60 -4.79 -11.59 0.89
N PRO A 61 -5.60 -12.30 0.10
CA PRO A 61 -7.03 -12.07 0.04
C PRO A 61 -7.78 -12.54 1.28
N GLU A 62 -7.30 -13.59 1.92
CA GLU A 62 -8.03 -14.29 2.96
C GLU A 62 -7.61 -13.88 4.36
N TRP A 63 -8.59 -13.85 5.25
CA TRP A 63 -8.37 -13.77 6.69
C TRP A 63 -7.72 -15.07 7.20
N ILE A 64 -6.95 -14.97 8.28
CA ILE A 64 -6.50 -16.17 8.99
C ILE A 64 -7.61 -16.62 9.95
N ASP A 65 -8.09 -17.83 9.79
CA ASP A 65 -8.97 -18.46 10.77
C ASP A 65 -8.13 -19.25 11.78
N PHE A 66 -7.76 -18.59 12.86
CA PHE A 66 -7.00 -19.23 13.94
C PHE A 66 -7.79 -20.37 14.58
N PRO A 67 -7.10 -21.42 15.11
CA PRO A 67 -7.75 -22.49 15.84
C PRO A 67 -8.61 -21.95 16.97
N ARG A 68 -9.88 -22.36 17.02
CA ARG A 68 -10.88 -21.98 18.00
C ARG A 68 -11.96 -23.03 18.10
N GLU A 69 -12.77 -23.02 19.13
CA GLU A 69 -13.85 -23.98 19.33
C GLU A 69 -14.78 -24.06 18.10
N GLY A 70 -15.19 -22.90 17.55
CA GLY A 70 -16.11 -22.82 16.40
C GLY A 70 -15.59 -23.41 15.08
N ASN A 71 -14.31 -23.73 14.95
CA ASN A 71 -13.72 -24.43 13.81
C ASN A 71 -13.08 -25.77 14.18
N GLY A 72 -13.42 -26.32 15.36
CA GLY A 72 -12.88 -27.59 15.84
C GLY A 72 -11.38 -27.55 16.06
N TRP A 73 -10.83 -26.42 16.46
CA TRP A 73 -9.39 -26.18 16.68
C TRP A 73 -8.52 -26.46 15.46
N SER A 74 -9.09 -26.27 14.26
CA SER A 74 -8.44 -26.57 12.98
C SER A 74 -7.36 -25.55 12.62
N TYR A 75 -6.20 -26.01 12.17
CA TYR A 75 -5.10 -25.21 11.59
C TYR A 75 -5.21 -25.05 10.07
N LYS A 76 -6.23 -25.62 9.42
CA LYS A 76 -6.33 -25.66 7.95
C LYS A 76 -6.23 -24.29 7.31
N HIS A 77 -6.82 -23.28 7.90
CA HIS A 77 -6.84 -21.89 7.39
C HIS A 77 -6.02 -20.91 8.25
N ALA A 78 -5.17 -21.44 9.13
CA ALA A 78 -4.33 -20.64 10.03
C ALA A 78 -2.95 -20.31 9.42
N ARG A 79 -2.85 -20.14 8.10
CA ARG A 79 -1.57 -19.89 7.41
C ARG A 79 -1.77 -18.99 6.19
N ARG A 80 -0.67 -18.39 5.73
CA ARG A 80 -0.61 -17.59 4.51
C ARG A 80 -0.08 -18.41 3.33
N GLN A 81 -0.61 -18.10 2.15
CA GLN A 81 -0.12 -18.64 0.88
C GLN A 81 0.97 -17.71 0.33
N TRP A 82 2.18 -17.82 0.86
CA TRP A 82 3.32 -17.01 0.44
C TRP A 82 3.65 -17.16 -1.04
N SER A 83 3.36 -18.34 -1.61
CA SER A 83 3.50 -18.63 -3.03
C SER A 83 2.68 -17.73 -3.96
N LEU A 84 1.69 -16.98 -3.47
CA LEU A 84 0.98 -15.97 -4.29
C LEU A 84 1.87 -14.81 -4.69
N ALA A 85 2.87 -14.48 -3.87
CA ALA A 85 3.75 -13.34 -4.10
C ALA A 85 5.03 -13.69 -4.90
N GLU A 86 5.23 -14.95 -5.26
CA GLU A 86 6.44 -15.42 -5.97
C GLU A 86 6.32 -15.37 -7.50
N PRO A 87 5.20 -15.82 -8.12
CA PRO A 87 5.09 -15.88 -9.57
C PRO A 87 5.11 -14.48 -10.21
N ASP A 88 5.78 -14.36 -11.34
CA ASP A 88 5.90 -13.10 -12.08
C ASP A 88 4.64 -12.74 -12.89
N TYR A 89 3.73 -13.70 -13.05
CA TYR A 89 2.44 -13.49 -13.69
C TYR A 89 1.31 -13.09 -12.72
N LEU A 90 1.58 -13.05 -11.38
CA LEU A 90 0.62 -12.62 -10.38
C LEU A 90 0.96 -11.24 -9.82
N ARG A 91 -0.04 -10.38 -9.73
CA ARG A 91 0.11 -8.98 -9.30
C ARG A 91 0.42 -8.82 -7.81
N TYR A 92 0.26 -9.86 -6.99
CA TYR A 92 0.67 -9.87 -5.57
C TYR A 92 2.15 -9.55 -5.36
N ARG A 93 3.03 -9.93 -6.29
CA ARG A 93 4.46 -9.62 -6.20
C ARG A 93 4.76 -8.12 -6.27
N TYR A 94 3.96 -7.35 -7.02
CA TYR A 94 4.13 -5.91 -7.14
C TYR A 94 3.79 -5.19 -5.83
N LEU A 95 2.74 -5.64 -5.14
CA LEU A 95 2.43 -5.16 -3.79
C LEU A 95 3.56 -5.46 -2.81
N ARG A 96 4.10 -6.69 -2.85
CA ARG A 96 5.27 -7.08 -2.03
C ARG A 96 6.49 -6.23 -2.36
N ASN A 97 6.77 -5.98 -3.63
CA ASN A 97 7.90 -5.17 -4.05
C ASN A 97 7.78 -3.74 -3.53
N PHE A 98 6.59 -3.16 -3.65
CA PHE A 98 6.32 -1.82 -3.12
C PHE A 98 6.49 -1.76 -1.59
N ASP A 99 5.92 -2.70 -0.86
CA ASP A 99 6.06 -2.77 0.60
C ASP A 99 7.53 -2.90 1.02
N LYS A 100 8.30 -3.74 0.32
CA LYS A 100 9.73 -3.88 0.54
C LYS A 100 10.48 -2.57 0.29
N ALA A 101 10.21 -1.89 -0.83
CA ALA A 101 10.83 -0.61 -1.16
C ALA A 101 10.51 0.46 -0.13
N MET A 102 9.23 0.54 0.28
CA MET A 102 8.76 1.45 1.33
C MET A 102 9.48 1.23 2.66
N ILE A 103 9.61 -0.01 3.12
CA ILE A 103 10.29 -0.34 4.38
C ILE A 103 11.80 -0.03 4.30
N HIS A 104 12.43 -0.36 3.18
CA HIS A 104 13.86 -0.04 2.99
C HIS A 104 14.09 1.48 2.98
N LEU A 105 13.22 2.24 2.33
CA LEU A 105 13.29 3.71 2.35
C LEU A 105 13.12 4.24 3.78
N ALA A 106 12.13 3.73 4.51
CA ALA A 106 11.88 4.13 5.89
C ALA A 106 13.10 3.89 6.80
N GLN A 107 13.76 2.75 6.64
CA GLN A 107 14.99 2.41 7.37
C GLN A 107 16.18 3.28 6.95
N LYS A 108 16.40 3.43 5.63
CA LYS A 108 17.52 4.21 5.09
C LYS A 108 17.47 5.67 5.53
N GLU A 109 16.31 6.28 5.45
CA GLU A 109 16.11 7.69 5.75
C GLU A 109 15.76 7.97 7.22
N GLY A 110 15.56 6.93 8.04
CA GLY A 110 15.13 7.08 9.44
C GLY A 110 13.79 7.80 9.57
N ILE A 111 12.84 7.50 8.68
CA ILE A 111 11.57 8.24 8.57
C ILE A 111 10.79 8.25 9.88
N LEU A 112 10.86 7.17 10.66
CA LEU A 112 10.10 7.04 11.90
C LEU A 112 10.71 7.79 13.10
N ASP A 113 11.91 8.37 12.97
CA ASP A 113 12.61 9.06 14.05
C ASP A 113 12.00 10.42 14.40
N GLU A 114 11.20 11.00 13.50
CA GLU A 114 10.56 12.30 13.66
C GLU A 114 9.05 12.23 13.45
N ALA A 115 8.32 13.21 13.95
CA ALA A 115 6.90 13.35 13.66
C ALA A 115 6.66 13.92 12.25
N PRO A 116 5.55 13.58 11.58
CA PRO A 116 5.20 14.19 10.30
C PRO A 116 4.78 15.66 10.47
N GLU A 117 5.17 16.50 9.51
CA GLU A 117 4.78 17.90 9.40
C GLU A 117 3.87 18.08 8.19
N LEU A 118 2.64 18.54 8.43
CA LEU A 118 1.66 18.74 7.37
C LEU A 118 2.02 19.96 6.51
N PHE A 119 2.07 19.79 5.19
CA PHE A 119 2.25 20.88 4.23
C PHE A 119 0.93 21.25 3.54
N VAL A 120 0.19 20.25 3.06
CA VAL A 120 -1.07 20.46 2.34
C VAL A 120 -2.09 19.40 2.73
N GLN A 121 -3.30 19.86 3.03
CA GLN A 121 -4.51 19.04 3.11
C GLN A 121 -5.56 19.70 2.21
N ASP A 122 -5.69 19.23 0.98
CA ASP A 122 -6.65 19.72 -0.01
C ASP A 122 -7.82 18.73 -0.10
N GLU A 123 -8.89 19.07 0.63
CA GLU A 123 -10.07 18.19 0.70
C GLU A 123 -10.88 18.19 -0.61
N GLU A 124 -10.82 19.25 -1.39
CA GLU A 124 -11.52 19.31 -2.68
C GLU A 124 -10.84 18.40 -3.70
N LYS A 125 -9.53 18.53 -3.86
CA LYS A 125 -8.74 17.73 -4.81
C LYS A 125 -8.32 16.37 -4.26
N LYS A 126 -8.53 16.10 -2.98
CA LYS A 126 -8.12 14.88 -2.29
C LYS A 126 -6.60 14.66 -2.28
N ILE A 127 -5.85 15.75 -2.11
CA ILE A 127 -4.40 15.73 -2.05
C ILE A 127 -3.93 15.90 -0.61
N LEU A 128 -2.98 15.06 -0.21
CA LEU A 128 -2.28 15.14 1.06
C LEU A 128 -0.78 15.24 0.81
N ILE A 129 -0.15 16.30 1.33
CA ILE A 129 1.31 16.46 1.27
C ILE A 129 1.82 16.77 2.66
N PHE A 130 2.82 16.01 3.09
CA PHE A 130 3.48 16.21 4.37
C PHE A 130 4.96 15.86 4.26
N LYS A 131 5.76 16.44 5.13
CA LYS A 131 7.16 16.11 5.29
C LYS A 131 7.35 15.23 6.52
N ARG A 132 8.24 14.28 6.44
CA ARG A 132 8.73 13.56 7.60
C ARG A 132 10.24 13.35 7.44
N LYS A 133 11.03 13.89 8.36
CA LYS A 133 12.48 13.95 8.26
C LYS A 133 12.93 14.58 6.93
N ASN A 134 13.70 13.87 6.11
CA ASN A 134 14.18 14.36 4.81
C ASN A 134 13.26 14.02 3.63
N CYS A 135 12.15 13.35 3.88
CA CYS A 135 11.23 12.91 2.83
C CYS A 135 9.97 13.77 2.78
N ILE A 136 9.55 14.13 1.58
CA ILE A 136 8.22 14.72 1.32
C ILE A 136 7.36 13.63 0.70
N PHE A 137 6.19 13.40 1.30
CA PHE A 137 5.18 12.48 0.84
C PHE A 137 4.08 13.25 0.14
N ALA A 138 3.83 12.96 -1.12
CA ALA A 138 2.74 13.54 -1.91
C ALA A 138 1.78 12.43 -2.35
N LEU A 139 0.53 12.51 -1.91
CA LEU A 139 -0.49 11.50 -2.18
C LEU A 139 -1.69 12.15 -2.85
N ASN A 140 -2.11 11.56 -3.97
CA ASN A 140 -3.33 11.92 -4.66
C ASN A 140 -4.38 10.82 -4.45
N PHE A 141 -5.36 11.08 -3.60
CA PHE A 141 -6.49 10.17 -3.34
C PHE A 141 -7.69 10.44 -4.26
N ASN A 142 -7.55 11.35 -5.22
CA ASN A 142 -8.64 11.62 -6.17
C ASN A 142 -8.86 10.40 -7.07
N PRO A 143 -10.08 9.89 -7.16
CA PRO A 143 -10.35 8.66 -7.93
C PRO A 143 -10.32 8.84 -9.44
N THR A 144 -10.40 10.08 -9.95
CA THR A 144 -10.62 10.35 -11.38
C THR A 144 -9.76 11.47 -11.95
N ALA A 145 -9.02 12.20 -11.11
CA ALA A 145 -8.25 13.35 -11.56
C ALA A 145 -6.77 13.23 -11.19
N SER A 146 -5.92 13.49 -12.17
CA SER A 146 -4.51 13.82 -12.00
C SER A 146 -4.33 15.32 -12.16
N PHE A 147 -3.41 15.91 -11.42
CA PHE A 147 -3.19 17.34 -11.41
C PHE A 147 -1.78 17.65 -11.94
N THR A 148 -1.72 18.28 -13.11
CA THR A 148 -0.49 18.79 -13.68
C THR A 148 -0.10 20.08 -12.94
N ASP A 149 1.19 20.27 -12.67
CA ASP A 149 1.73 21.48 -12.04
C ASP A 149 1.11 21.84 -10.67
N TYR A 150 0.72 20.83 -9.89
CA TYR A 150 0.24 21.07 -8.52
C TYR A 150 1.39 21.56 -7.64
N GLY A 151 1.42 22.87 -7.39
CA GLY A 151 2.46 23.52 -6.60
C GLY A 151 2.13 23.58 -5.10
N PHE A 152 3.15 23.45 -4.27
CA PHE A 152 3.06 23.69 -2.83
C PHE A 152 4.37 24.31 -2.31
N ALA A 153 4.29 24.97 -1.16
CA ALA A 153 5.48 25.55 -0.51
C ALA A 153 6.33 24.44 0.11
N ALA A 154 7.61 24.42 -0.23
CA ALA A 154 8.59 23.50 0.34
C ALA A 154 9.90 24.25 0.66
N PRO A 155 10.74 23.75 1.60
CA PRO A 155 12.06 24.33 1.85
C PRO A 155 12.91 24.40 0.57
N ALA A 156 13.73 25.42 0.45
CA ALA A 156 14.63 25.53 -0.69
C ALA A 156 15.65 24.37 -0.71
N GLY A 157 15.81 23.74 -1.88
CA GLY A 157 16.71 22.61 -2.01
C GLY A 157 16.61 21.90 -3.35
N LYS A 158 17.35 20.80 -3.46
CA LYS A 158 17.23 19.85 -4.57
C LYS A 158 16.43 18.65 -4.07
N TYR A 159 15.49 18.22 -4.87
CA TYR A 159 14.63 17.08 -4.59
C TYR A 159 14.78 16.02 -5.68
N GLU A 160 14.70 14.77 -5.28
CA GLU A 160 14.65 13.63 -6.20
C GLU A 160 13.49 12.71 -5.81
N VAL A 161 12.89 12.05 -6.78
CA VAL A 161 11.89 11.01 -6.53
C VAL A 161 12.61 9.74 -6.13
N VAL A 162 12.38 9.28 -4.90
CA VAL A 162 13.02 8.07 -4.34
C VAL A 162 12.08 6.88 -4.21
N LEU A 163 10.78 7.12 -4.32
CA LEU A 163 9.75 6.08 -4.39
C LEU A 163 8.54 6.65 -5.12
N ASN A 164 8.12 5.99 -6.19
CA ASN A 164 6.92 6.35 -6.93
C ASN A 164 6.06 5.09 -7.11
N SER A 165 4.85 5.11 -6.55
CA SER A 165 3.93 3.97 -6.61
C SER A 165 3.44 3.64 -8.02
N ASP A 166 3.72 4.54 -8.98
CA ASP A 166 3.28 4.43 -10.38
C ASP A 166 4.40 3.94 -11.33
N GLU A 167 5.48 3.41 -10.76
CA GLU A 167 6.53 2.77 -11.55
C GLU A 167 6.14 1.33 -11.94
N ASN A 168 6.64 0.89 -13.10
CA ASN A 168 6.36 -0.44 -13.65
C ASN A 168 6.72 -1.59 -12.70
N GLU A 169 7.75 -1.41 -11.86
CA GLU A 169 8.15 -2.42 -10.88
C GLU A 169 7.12 -2.64 -9.75
N PHE A 170 6.16 -1.69 -9.62
CA PHE A 170 5.06 -1.72 -8.66
C PHE A 170 3.69 -1.83 -9.32
N ASP A 171 3.62 -2.25 -10.59
CA ASP A 171 2.39 -2.34 -11.37
C ASP A 171 1.72 -0.95 -11.53
N GLY A 172 2.52 0.06 -11.83
CA GLY A 172 2.06 1.39 -12.21
C GLY A 172 1.86 1.52 -13.73
N PHE A 173 1.31 2.65 -14.17
CA PHE A 173 0.93 2.95 -15.55
C PHE A 173 1.87 3.95 -16.20
#